data_e1d34b318708541ef703b01b223af5c7
#
_entry.id   e1d34b318708541ef703b01b223af5c7
#
_cell.length_a   1.000
_cell.length_b   1.000
_cell.length_c   1.000
_cell.angle_alpha   90.00
_cell.angle_beta   90.00
_cell.angle_gamma   90.00
#
_symmetry.space_group_name_H-M   'P 1'
#
loop_
_entity.id
_entity.type
_entity.pdbx_description
1 polymer ?
#
loop_
_entity_poly.entity_id
_entity_poly.type
_entity_poly.pdbx_seq_one_letter_code
_entity_poly.pdbx_strand_id
1 'polypeptide(L)'
;MRENILVKVDKLIKEKKNEEAQLELSKLGTKFYKNPEYLYLRSKIFYLNKLYYVAIDTLLIALEFEQNNKNYNLIAEIYDVLGNKELSKKLLDLNSRLKAANSLKDELSGIYRKNH
;
A
#
# COMPACT_ATOMS: atom_id res chain seq x y z
N MET A 1 26.89 -6.48 -1.60
CA MET A 1 25.61 -5.85 -1.95
C MET A 1 24.78 -5.64 -0.70
N ARG A 2 24.28 -4.45 -0.49
CA ARG A 2 23.40 -4.21 0.65
C ARG A 2 22.04 -4.83 0.38
N GLU A 3 21.59 -5.67 1.31
CA GLU A 3 20.25 -6.21 1.24
C GLU A 3 19.24 -5.07 1.38
N ASN A 4 18.20 -5.07 0.54
CA ASN A 4 17.13 -4.10 0.65
C ASN A 4 16.29 -4.45 1.89
N ILE A 5 16.32 -3.59 2.91
CA ILE A 5 15.62 -3.82 4.17
C ILE A 5 14.12 -3.96 3.95
N LEU A 6 13.53 -3.22 3.01
CA LEU A 6 12.10 -3.32 2.72
C LEU A 6 11.73 -4.68 2.14
N VAL A 7 12.57 -5.25 1.30
CA VAL A 7 12.36 -6.61 0.78
C VAL A 7 12.44 -7.63 1.91
N LYS A 8 13.40 -7.46 2.81
CA LYS A 8 13.56 -8.33 3.98
C LYS A 8 12.32 -8.25 4.89
N VAL A 9 11.81 -7.06 5.14
CA VAL A 9 10.60 -6.85 5.96
C VAL A 9 9.39 -7.54 5.33
N ASP A 10 9.20 -7.37 4.02
CA ASP A 10 8.10 -8.02 3.31
C ASP A 10 8.17 -9.54 3.44
N LYS A 11 9.36 -10.11 3.29
CA LYS A 11 9.58 -11.54 3.45
C LYS A 11 9.26 -12.01 4.87
N LEU A 12 9.70 -11.26 5.87
CA LEU A 12 9.41 -11.60 7.28
C LEU A 12 7.91 -11.57 7.58
N ILE A 13 7.19 -10.61 7.00
CA ILE A 13 5.73 -10.54 7.14
C ILE A 13 5.08 -11.78 6.51
N LYS A 14 5.50 -12.19 5.33
CA LYS A 14 4.99 -13.38 4.65
C LYS A 14 5.27 -14.66 5.43
N GLU A 15 6.38 -14.71 6.15
CA GLU A 15 6.75 -15.81 7.03
C GLU A 15 6.09 -15.72 8.41
N LYS A 16 5.21 -14.76 8.63
CA LYS A 16 4.53 -14.50 9.91
C LYS A 16 5.46 -14.15 11.07
N LYS A 17 6.63 -13.60 10.74
CA LYS A 17 7.62 -13.14 11.71
C LYS A 17 7.46 -11.65 11.97
N ASN A 18 6.30 -11.26 12.50
CA ASN A 18 5.88 -9.87 12.60
C ASN A 18 6.75 -9.04 13.54
N GLU A 19 7.20 -9.61 14.65
CA GLU A 19 8.07 -8.91 15.60
C GLU A 19 9.43 -8.60 14.99
N GLU A 20 10.00 -9.57 14.27
CA GLU A 20 11.27 -9.36 13.54
C GLU A 20 11.11 -8.32 12.43
N ALA A 21 10.00 -8.38 11.71
CA ALA A 21 9.68 -7.41 10.65
C ALA A 21 9.60 -5.99 11.23
N GLN A 22 8.91 -5.83 12.34
CA GLN A 22 8.77 -4.55 13.03
C GLN A 22 10.13 -4.01 13.49
N LEU A 23 10.97 -4.89 14.05
CA LEU A 23 12.30 -4.50 14.50
C LEU A 23 13.15 -4.01 13.33
N GLU A 24 13.17 -4.75 12.22
CA GLU A 24 13.92 -4.34 11.03
C GLU A 24 13.43 -3.01 10.47
N LEU A 25 12.10 -2.82 10.44
CA LEU A 25 11.52 -1.58 9.93
C LEU A 25 11.88 -0.40 10.84
N SER A 26 11.94 -0.59 12.15
CA SER A 26 12.28 0.45 13.12
C SER A 26 13.72 0.95 13.00
N LYS A 27 14.60 0.18 12.37
CA LYS A 27 15.99 0.58 12.14
C LYS A 27 16.14 1.61 11.02
N LEU A 28 15.10 1.80 10.22
CA LEU A 28 15.12 2.78 9.13
C LEU A 28 14.91 4.18 9.68
N GLY A 29 15.68 5.13 9.16
CA GLY A 29 15.61 6.52 9.61
C GLY A 29 14.47 7.31 8.99
N THR A 30 14.38 8.57 9.36
CA THR A 30 13.32 9.49 8.92
C THR A 30 13.25 9.66 7.40
N LYS A 31 14.33 9.39 6.69
CA LYS A 31 14.35 9.46 5.21
C LYS A 31 13.35 8.51 4.55
N PHE A 32 12.89 7.48 5.27
CA PHE A 32 11.92 6.52 4.76
C PHE A 32 10.46 6.90 5.05
N TYR A 33 10.22 7.91 5.89
CA TYR A 33 8.86 8.28 6.32
C TYR A 33 7.94 8.75 5.18
N LYS A 34 8.50 9.15 4.04
CA LYS A 34 7.75 9.52 2.84
C LYS A 34 7.82 8.46 1.74
N ASN A 35 8.42 7.31 2.02
CA ASN A 35 8.52 6.22 1.06
C ASN A 35 7.23 5.40 1.11
N PRO A 36 6.48 5.29 -0.02
CA PRO A 36 5.20 4.56 -0.04
C PRO A 36 5.34 3.09 0.35
N GLU A 37 6.42 2.43 -0.06
CA GLU A 37 6.64 1.02 0.29
C GLU A 37 6.87 0.84 1.79
N TYR A 38 7.66 1.73 2.40
CA TYR A 38 7.86 1.74 3.86
C TYR A 38 6.52 1.91 4.58
N LEU A 39 5.71 2.88 4.13
CA LEU A 39 4.41 3.16 4.75
C LEU A 39 3.45 1.99 4.58
N TYR A 40 3.44 1.34 3.41
CA TYR A 40 2.63 0.16 3.18
C TYR A 40 3.00 -0.98 4.14
N LEU A 41 4.29 -1.29 4.27
CA LEU A 41 4.76 -2.35 5.14
C LEU A 41 4.49 -2.03 6.61
N ARG A 42 4.66 -0.78 7.01
CA ARG A 42 4.34 -0.34 8.35
C ARG A 42 2.85 -0.50 8.66
N SER A 43 1.99 -0.12 7.71
CA SER A 43 0.54 -0.29 7.87
C SER A 43 0.16 -1.76 7.97
N LYS A 44 0.82 -2.62 7.19
CA LYS A 44 0.56 -4.05 7.23
C LYS A 44 0.91 -4.65 8.60
N ILE A 45 2.00 -4.21 9.21
CA ILE A 45 2.36 -4.62 10.57
C ILE A 45 1.30 -4.14 11.57
N PHE A 46 0.84 -2.89 11.47
CA PHE A 46 -0.24 -2.39 12.31
C PHE A 46 -1.50 -3.25 12.16
N TYR A 47 -1.87 -3.57 10.92
CA TYR A 47 -3.03 -4.41 10.63
C TYR A 47 -2.91 -5.79 11.28
N LEU A 48 -1.74 -6.44 11.16
CA LEU A 48 -1.51 -7.74 11.76
C LEU A 48 -1.54 -7.70 13.29
N ASN A 49 -1.24 -6.56 13.88
CA ASN A 49 -1.36 -6.31 15.32
C ASN A 49 -2.74 -5.79 15.73
N LYS A 50 -3.71 -5.82 14.81
CA LYS A 50 -5.10 -5.39 15.03
C LYS A 50 -5.24 -3.89 15.34
N LEU A 51 -4.27 -3.10 14.95
CA LEU A 51 -4.30 -1.63 15.07
C LEU A 51 -4.87 -1.05 13.76
N TYR A 52 -6.16 -1.31 13.54
CA TYR A 52 -6.82 -1.07 12.25
C TYR A 52 -6.85 0.40 11.83
N TYR A 53 -7.21 1.29 12.75
CA TYR A 53 -7.32 2.71 12.41
C TYR A 53 -5.96 3.36 12.16
N VAL A 54 -4.95 2.98 12.91
CA VAL A 54 -3.57 3.44 12.69
C VAL A 54 -3.06 2.94 11.33
N ALA A 55 -3.40 1.70 10.98
CA ALA A 55 -3.05 1.14 9.68
C ALA A 55 -3.70 1.94 8.55
N ILE A 56 -4.98 2.27 8.67
CA ILE A 56 -5.69 3.10 7.68
C ILE A 56 -5.03 4.47 7.55
N ASP A 57 -4.76 5.14 8.66
CA ASP A 57 -4.12 6.47 8.65
C ASP A 57 -2.78 6.42 7.93
N THR A 58 -1.98 5.39 8.19
CA THR A 58 -0.67 5.20 7.54
C THR A 58 -0.83 5.00 6.04
N LEU A 59 -1.84 4.23 5.61
CA LEU A 59 -2.13 4.00 4.19
C LEU A 59 -2.61 5.27 3.50
N LEU A 60 -3.40 6.09 4.18
CA LEU A 60 -3.86 7.37 3.62
C LEU A 60 -2.66 8.30 3.37
N ILE A 61 -1.69 8.30 4.27
CA ILE A 61 -0.45 9.05 4.06
C ILE A 61 0.31 8.49 2.86
N ALA A 62 0.42 7.18 2.74
CA ALA A 62 1.08 6.54 1.60
C ALA A 62 0.44 6.95 0.28
N LEU A 63 -0.89 7.05 0.22
CA LEU A 63 -1.62 7.46 -0.98
C LEU A 63 -1.34 8.90 -1.40
N GLU A 64 -0.92 9.77 -0.48
CA GLU A 64 -0.51 11.14 -0.82
C GLU A 64 0.77 11.15 -1.65
N PHE A 65 1.63 10.16 -1.48
CA PHE A 65 2.90 10.06 -2.20
C PHE A 65 2.79 9.19 -3.45
N GLU A 66 1.99 8.15 -3.41
CA GLU A 66 1.79 7.25 -4.53
C GLU A 66 0.42 6.58 -4.44
N GLN A 67 -0.40 6.75 -5.46
CA GLN A 67 -1.67 6.04 -5.57
C GLN A 67 -1.41 4.70 -6.26
N ASN A 68 -1.50 3.61 -5.51
CA ASN A 68 -1.32 2.27 -6.05
C ASN A 68 -2.39 1.32 -5.55
N ASN A 69 -2.55 0.23 -6.29
CA ASN A 69 -3.63 -0.73 -6.04
C ASN A 69 -3.50 -1.44 -4.70
N LYS A 70 -2.28 -1.75 -4.27
CA LYS A 70 -2.11 -2.51 -3.04
C LYS A 70 -2.48 -1.70 -1.79
N ASN A 71 -2.29 -0.38 -1.81
CA ASN A 71 -2.72 0.49 -0.72
C ASN A 71 -4.25 0.50 -0.61
N TYR A 72 -4.95 0.67 -1.73
CA TYR A 72 -6.41 0.63 -1.74
C TYR A 72 -6.95 -0.74 -1.34
N ASN A 73 -6.32 -1.82 -1.82
CA ASN A 73 -6.73 -3.18 -1.47
C ASN A 73 -6.58 -3.44 0.02
N LEU A 74 -5.50 -2.97 0.64
CA LEU A 74 -5.30 -3.17 2.08
C LEU A 74 -6.30 -2.35 2.90
N ILE A 75 -6.59 -1.11 2.51
CA ILE A 75 -7.62 -0.31 3.18
C ILE A 75 -8.98 -1.01 3.11
N ALA A 76 -9.34 -1.53 1.93
CA ALA A 76 -10.59 -2.27 1.73
C ALA A 76 -10.65 -3.51 2.62
N GLU A 77 -9.56 -4.25 2.72
CA GLU A 77 -9.46 -5.44 3.57
C GLU A 77 -9.66 -5.07 5.04
N ILE A 78 -9.07 -3.96 5.48
CA ILE A 78 -9.21 -3.50 6.86
C ILE A 78 -10.66 -3.11 7.16
N TYR A 79 -11.32 -2.37 6.27
CA TYR A 79 -12.72 -2.02 6.46
C TYR A 79 -13.63 -3.24 6.45
N ASP A 80 -13.31 -4.25 5.65
CA ASP A 80 -14.06 -5.52 5.66
C ASP A 80 -13.95 -6.19 7.03
N VAL A 81 -12.75 -6.25 7.60
CA VAL A 81 -12.52 -6.80 8.95
C VAL A 81 -13.27 -5.99 10.01
N LEU A 82 -13.33 -4.67 9.85
CA LEU A 82 -14.07 -3.79 10.76
C LEU A 82 -15.59 -3.91 10.61
N GLY A 83 -16.08 -4.69 9.65
CA GLY A 83 -17.50 -4.89 9.41
C GLY A 83 -18.14 -3.89 8.47
N ASN A 84 -17.37 -2.94 7.93
CA ASN A 84 -17.88 -1.96 6.97
C ASN A 84 -17.69 -2.47 5.54
N LYS A 85 -18.51 -3.45 5.18
CA LYS A 85 -18.43 -4.11 3.87
C LYS A 85 -18.79 -3.20 2.72
N GLU A 86 -19.68 -2.25 2.93
CA GLU A 86 -20.10 -1.29 1.92
C GLU A 86 -18.93 -0.40 1.51
N LEU A 87 -18.19 0.16 2.46
CA LEU A 87 -17.03 1.00 2.19
C LEU A 87 -15.90 0.19 1.57
N SER A 88 -15.67 -1.04 2.05
CA SER A 88 -14.70 -1.95 1.47
C SER A 88 -14.98 -2.16 -0.02
N LYS A 89 -16.24 -2.43 -0.36
CA LYS A 89 -16.68 -2.64 -1.74
C LYS A 89 -16.48 -1.39 -2.60
N LYS A 90 -16.81 -0.22 -2.06
CA LYS A 90 -16.61 1.07 -2.76
C LYS A 90 -15.14 1.32 -3.06
N LEU A 91 -14.25 1.00 -2.12
CA LEU A 91 -12.82 1.17 -2.29
C LEU A 91 -12.26 0.25 -3.36
N LEU A 92 -12.71 -1.00 -3.41
CA LEU A 92 -12.31 -1.95 -4.45
C LEU A 92 -12.81 -1.52 -5.82
N ASP A 93 -14.03 -0.98 -5.90
CA ASP A 93 -14.59 -0.45 -7.14
C ASP A 93 -13.80 0.77 -7.62
N LEU A 94 -13.48 1.70 -6.73
CA LEU A 94 -12.65 2.86 -7.05
C LEU A 94 -11.27 2.44 -7.56
N ASN A 95 -10.67 1.45 -6.93
CA ASN A 95 -9.37 0.91 -7.34
C ASN A 95 -9.43 0.37 -8.77
N SER A 96 -10.48 -0.37 -9.11
CA SER A 96 -10.68 -0.90 -10.46
C SER A 96 -10.85 0.22 -11.49
N ARG A 97 -11.58 1.27 -11.14
CA ARG A 97 -11.77 2.44 -12.00
C ARG A 97 -10.47 3.19 -12.25
N LEU A 98 -9.65 3.37 -11.23
CA LEU A 98 -8.35 4.02 -11.35
C LEU A 98 -7.43 3.24 -12.27
N LYS A 99 -7.42 1.92 -12.15
CA LYS A 99 -6.63 1.05 -13.01
C LYS A 99 -7.09 1.18 -14.47
N ALA A 100 -8.38 1.15 -14.71
CA ALA A 100 -8.95 1.30 -16.06
C ALA A 100 -8.66 2.68 -16.64
N ALA A 101 -8.80 3.74 -15.83
CA ALA A 101 -8.51 5.10 -16.25
C ALA A 101 -7.05 5.30 -16.63
N ASN A 102 -6.13 4.75 -15.83
CA ASN A 102 -4.70 4.82 -16.13
C ASN A 102 -4.34 4.07 -17.39
N SER A 103 -4.93 2.90 -17.62
CA SER A 103 -4.73 2.10 -18.83
C SER A 103 -5.19 2.85 -20.07
N LEU A 104 -6.37 3.46 -20.00
CA LEU A 104 -6.92 4.26 -21.11
C LEU A 104 -6.04 5.49 -21.38
N LYS A 105 -5.54 6.15 -20.35
CA LYS A 105 -4.64 7.29 -20.48
C LYS A 105 -3.37 6.89 -21.24
N ASP A 106 -2.81 5.74 -20.92
CA ASP A 106 -1.60 5.24 -21.60
C ASP A 106 -1.86 4.95 -23.08
N GLU A 107 -3.01 4.36 -23.41
CA GLU A 107 -3.42 4.12 -24.81
C GLU A 107 -3.54 5.44 -25.59
N LEU A 108 -4.24 6.41 -25.01
CA LEU A 108 -4.43 7.70 -25.63
C LEU A 108 -3.10 8.44 -25.85
N SER A 109 -2.19 8.36 -24.89
CA SER A 109 -0.85 8.94 -25.01
C SER A 109 -0.07 8.28 -26.14
N GLY A 110 -0.19 6.96 -26.30
CA GLY A 110 0.44 6.23 -27.40
C GLY A 110 -0.07 6.67 -28.76
N ILE A 111 -1.39 6.83 -28.91
CA ILE A 111 -2.02 7.30 -30.14
C ILE A 111 -1.56 8.72 -30.45
N TYR A 112 -1.57 9.61 -29.46
CA TYR A 112 -1.15 10.99 -29.62
C TYR A 112 0.29 11.08 -30.14
N ARG A 113 1.20 10.31 -29.54
CA ARG A 113 2.61 10.28 -29.93
C ARG A 113 2.82 9.78 -31.35
N LYS A 114 2.03 8.82 -31.82
CA LYS A 114 2.11 8.29 -33.17
C LYS A 114 1.68 9.31 -34.21
N ASN A 115 0.74 10.19 -33.88
CA ASN A 115 0.17 11.16 -34.80
C ASN A 115 0.92 12.50 -34.80
N HIS A 116 1.84 12.67 -33.89
CA HIS A 116 2.67 13.87 -33.76
C HIS A 116 4.15 13.51 -33.73
#